data_c9a07884dafbdc00700c59ba47a60cce
#
_entry.id   c9a07884dafbdc00700c59ba47a60cce
#
_cell.length_a   1.000
_cell.length_b   1.000
_cell.length_c   1.000
_cell.angle_alpha   90.00
_cell.angle_beta   90.00
_cell.angle_gamma   90.00
#
_symmetry.space_group_name_H-M   'P 1'
#
loop_
_entity.id
_entity.type
_entity.pdbx_description
1 polymer ?
#
loop_
_entity_poly.entity_id
_entity_poly.type
_entity_poly.pdbx_seq_one_letter_code
_entity_poly.pdbx_strand_id
1 'polypeptide(L)'
;MTLIFNIEYRTSWGEEVRVLGSIPELGNNQPNKATPLHTVDGIHWTAEVDIQIPGNGSVEYSYHIYRDGRTIRTEWNSLPRILHVADNPKKVYRIEDCWKNLPEQQYFYTSAFTESLLAHRERSAAPKSYKKGLLIKAYAPCIDSDHCLA
;
A
#
# COMPACT_ATOMS: atom_id res chain seq x y z
N MET A 1 0.57 -22.13 7.94
CA MET A 1 -0.19 -20.90 8.21
C MET A 1 -0.70 -20.34 6.90
N THR A 2 -1.82 -19.63 6.92
CA THR A 2 -2.47 -19.16 5.70
C THR A 2 -2.41 -17.65 5.63
N LEU A 3 -1.99 -17.12 4.48
CA LEU A 3 -2.06 -15.69 4.15
C LEU A 3 -3.23 -15.46 3.20
N ILE A 4 -4.11 -14.52 3.53
CA ILE A 4 -5.21 -14.08 2.69
C ILE A 4 -4.91 -12.64 2.27
N PHE A 5 -4.53 -12.45 1.03
CA PHE A 5 -4.27 -11.15 0.44
C PHE A 5 -5.56 -10.57 -0.14
N ASN A 6 -5.87 -9.33 0.21
CA ASN A 6 -6.93 -8.55 -0.40
C ASN A 6 -6.36 -7.20 -0.83
N ILE A 7 -6.60 -6.82 -2.07
CA ILE A 7 -6.20 -5.52 -2.59
C ILE A 7 -7.29 -4.94 -3.48
N GLU A 8 -7.57 -3.66 -3.29
CA GLU A 8 -8.44 -2.90 -4.16
C GLU A 8 -7.61 -2.23 -5.25
N TYR A 9 -7.85 -2.65 -6.50
CA TYR A 9 -7.24 -2.08 -7.68
C TYR A 9 -8.10 -2.32 -8.93
N ARG A 10 -8.52 -1.25 -9.59
CA ARG A 10 -9.31 -1.36 -10.83
C ARG A 10 -8.40 -1.73 -12.00
N THR A 11 -8.62 -2.89 -12.56
CA THR A 11 -7.93 -3.38 -13.75
C THR A 11 -8.72 -3.12 -15.03
N SER A 12 -8.01 -3.09 -16.16
CA SER A 12 -8.60 -3.14 -17.50
C SER A 12 -8.77 -4.58 -17.97
N TRP A 13 -9.57 -4.78 -19.00
CA TRP A 13 -9.77 -6.12 -19.58
C TRP A 13 -8.43 -6.77 -19.99
N GLY A 14 -8.25 -8.02 -19.59
CA GLY A 14 -7.01 -8.79 -19.83
C GLY A 14 -5.87 -8.51 -18.86
N GLU A 15 -6.08 -7.62 -17.89
CA GLU A 15 -5.12 -7.41 -16.80
C GLU A 15 -5.45 -8.33 -15.62
N GLU A 16 -4.41 -8.79 -14.94
CA GLU A 16 -4.49 -9.56 -13.71
C GLU A 16 -3.54 -9.00 -12.66
N VAL A 17 -3.95 -9.07 -11.40
CA VAL A 17 -3.11 -8.72 -10.26
C VAL A 17 -2.39 -9.96 -9.78
N ARG A 18 -1.09 -9.86 -9.53
CA ARG A 18 -0.30 -10.91 -8.90
C ARG A 18 0.47 -10.36 -7.72
N VAL A 19 0.66 -11.19 -6.69
CA VAL A 19 1.53 -10.91 -5.54
C VAL A 19 2.86 -11.63 -5.74
N LEU A 20 3.95 -10.90 -5.56
CA LEU A 20 5.32 -11.40 -5.60
C LEU A 20 5.96 -11.19 -4.24
N GLY A 21 6.66 -12.18 -3.71
CA GLY A 21 7.28 -12.06 -2.40
C GLY A 21 8.57 -12.84 -2.25
N SER A 22 9.19 -12.68 -1.09
CA SER A 22 10.50 -13.25 -0.75
C SER A 22 10.50 -14.75 -0.46
N ILE A 23 9.32 -15.36 -0.33
CA ILE A 23 9.18 -16.78 -0.03
C ILE A 23 8.84 -17.60 -1.28
N PRO A 24 9.13 -18.90 -1.31
CA PRO A 24 8.86 -19.75 -2.46
C PRO A 24 7.41 -19.74 -2.91
N GLU A 25 6.46 -19.75 -1.97
CA GLU A 25 5.01 -19.75 -2.24
C GLU A 25 4.53 -18.43 -2.89
N LEU A 26 5.30 -17.36 -2.76
CA LEU A 26 5.05 -16.07 -3.42
C LEU A 26 6.05 -15.79 -4.57
N GLY A 27 6.71 -16.84 -5.08
CA GLY A 27 7.58 -16.76 -6.24
C GLY A 27 9.03 -16.41 -5.98
N ASN A 28 9.46 -16.27 -4.72
CA ASN A 28 10.87 -16.06 -4.35
C ASN A 28 11.53 -14.89 -5.12
N ASN A 29 10.85 -13.77 -5.19
CA ASN A 29 11.22 -12.54 -5.92
C ASN A 29 11.45 -12.74 -7.44
N GLN A 30 10.91 -13.82 -8.02
CA GLN A 30 10.99 -14.08 -9.47
C GLN A 30 9.66 -13.68 -10.13
N PRO A 31 9.60 -12.63 -10.96
CA PRO A 31 8.36 -12.12 -11.52
C PRO A 31 7.53 -13.16 -12.28
N ASN A 32 8.18 -14.10 -12.95
CA ASN A 32 7.52 -15.18 -13.68
C ASN A 32 6.83 -16.23 -12.77
N LYS A 33 7.08 -16.18 -11.47
CA LYS A 33 6.50 -17.06 -10.45
C LYS A 33 5.54 -16.35 -9.50
N ALA A 34 5.21 -15.10 -9.78
CA ALA A 34 4.27 -14.33 -8.96
C ALA A 34 2.92 -15.04 -8.89
N THR A 35 2.34 -15.10 -7.69
CA THR A 35 1.07 -15.77 -7.41
C THR A 35 -0.11 -14.93 -7.90
N PRO A 36 -1.00 -15.47 -8.76
CA PRO A 36 -2.14 -14.73 -9.26
C PRO A 36 -3.20 -14.54 -8.16
N LEU A 37 -3.84 -13.36 -8.16
CA LEU A 37 -5.05 -13.09 -7.41
C LEU A 37 -6.28 -13.32 -8.28
N HIS A 38 -7.41 -13.55 -7.64
CA HIS A 38 -8.71 -13.75 -8.27
C HIS A 38 -9.63 -12.57 -8.01
N THR A 39 -10.48 -12.26 -8.96
CA THR A 39 -11.49 -11.20 -8.85
C THR A 39 -12.81 -11.66 -9.48
N VAL A 40 -13.91 -11.09 -9.03
CA VAL A 40 -15.24 -11.24 -9.65
C VAL A 40 -15.69 -9.94 -10.31
N ASP A 41 -15.16 -8.81 -9.92
CA ASP A 41 -15.62 -7.47 -10.34
C ASP A 41 -14.53 -6.62 -11.02
N GLY A 42 -13.30 -7.14 -11.11
CA GLY A 42 -12.16 -6.41 -11.67
C GLY A 42 -11.63 -5.27 -10.79
N ILE A 43 -12.11 -5.20 -9.54
CA ILE A 43 -11.72 -4.16 -8.57
C ILE A 43 -11.14 -4.79 -7.31
N HIS A 44 -11.83 -5.75 -6.72
CA HIS A 44 -11.40 -6.44 -5.51
C HIS A 44 -10.70 -7.73 -5.88
N TRP A 45 -9.44 -7.82 -5.51
CA TRP A 45 -8.57 -8.95 -5.83
C TRP A 45 -8.17 -9.67 -4.56
N THR A 46 -8.29 -11.01 -4.57
CA THR A 46 -7.97 -11.84 -3.42
C THR A 46 -7.14 -13.06 -3.82
N ALA A 47 -6.26 -13.48 -2.92
CA ALA A 47 -5.56 -14.77 -3.01
C ALA A 47 -5.41 -15.37 -1.62
N GLU A 48 -5.53 -16.68 -1.53
CA GLU A 48 -5.23 -17.45 -0.33
C GLU A 48 -4.00 -18.30 -0.60
N VAL A 49 -2.98 -18.19 0.25
CA VAL A 49 -1.70 -18.87 0.10
C VAL A 49 -1.29 -19.52 1.41
N ASP A 50 -1.13 -20.83 1.38
CA ASP A 50 -0.56 -21.55 2.50
C ASP A 50 0.95 -21.50 2.48
N ILE A 51 1.53 -21.00 3.56
CA ILE A 51 2.98 -20.81 3.69
C ILE A 51 3.56 -21.65 4.83
N GLN A 52 4.83 -22.01 4.68
CA GLN A 52 5.60 -22.71 5.70
C GLN A 52 6.88 -21.91 6.01
N ILE A 53 6.84 -21.18 7.10
CA ILE A 53 8.02 -20.46 7.60
C ILE A 53 8.39 -21.06 8.96
N PRO A 54 9.60 -21.60 9.10
CA PRO A 54 10.05 -22.10 10.38
C PRO A 54 10.40 -20.92 11.31
N GLY A 55 9.79 -20.91 12.48
CA GLY A 55 9.99 -19.86 13.49
C GLY A 55 9.27 -18.55 13.18
N ASN A 56 9.60 -17.53 13.97
CA ASN A 56 9.16 -16.17 13.70
C ASN A 56 9.93 -15.61 12.52
N GLY A 57 9.22 -15.14 11.50
CA GLY A 57 9.85 -14.63 10.28
C GLY A 57 9.19 -13.35 9.75
N SER A 58 9.75 -12.84 8.68
CA SER A 58 9.16 -11.75 7.92
C SER A 58 9.08 -12.13 6.44
N VAL A 59 7.98 -11.74 5.81
CA VAL A 59 7.73 -11.92 4.39
C VAL A 59 7.68 -10.54 3.75
N GLU A 60 8.58 -10.30 2.81
CA GLU A 60 8.50 -9.12 1.95
C GLU A 60 7.65 -9.46 0.73
N TYR A 61 6.76 -8.54 0.32
CA TYR A 61 5.90 -8.74 -0.83
C TYR A 61 5.53 -7.42 -1.52
N SER A 62 5.07 -7.52 -2.76
CA SER A 62 4.57 -6.41 -3.57
C SER A 62 3.56 -6.91 -4.59
N TYR A 63 2.71 -6.01 -5.09
CA TYR A 63 1.74 -6.33 -6.13
C TYR A 63 2.20 -5.85 -7.50
N HIS A 64 1.85 -6.63 -8.51
CA HIS A 64 2.22 -6.40 -9.90
C HIS A 64 1.01 -6.63 -10.80
N ILE A 65 0.89 -5.84 -11.85
CA ILE A 65 -0.13 -6.03 -12.88
C ILE A 65 0.49 -6.71 -14.08
N TYR A 66 -0.16 -7.76 -14.53
CA TYR A 66 0.23 -8.55 -15.68
C TYR A 66 -0.82 -8.42 -16.79
N ARG A 67 -0.36 -8.48 -18.03
CA ARG A 67 -1.17 -8.69 -19.23
C ARG A 67 -0.41 -9.61 -20.17
N ASP A 68 -1.07 -10.63 -20.70
CA ASP A 68 -0.48 -11.62 -21.62
C ASP A 68 0.83 -12.24 -21.08
N GLY A 69 0.86 -12.53 -19.77
CA GLY A 69 2.02 -13.11 -19.08
C GLY A 69 3.20 -12.17 -18.86
N ARG A 70 3.05 -10.88 -19.18
CA ARG A 70 4.10 -9.87 -18.98
C ARG A 70 3.69 -8.87 -17.90
N THR A 71 4.64 -8.49 -17.06
CA THR A 71 4.44 -7.41 -16.10
C THR A 71 4.35 -6.07 -16.83
N ILE A 72 3.23 -5.39 -16.71
CA ILE A 72 2.99 -4.08 -17.33
C ILE A 72 3.07 -2.93 -16.32
N ARG A 73 2.86 -3.22 -15.04
CA ARG A 73 2.93 -2.23 -13.96
C ARG A 73 3.33 -2.90 -12.65
N THR A 74 4.13 -2.22 -11.87
CA THR A 74 4.54 -2.64 -10.53
C THR A 74 4.18 -1.56 -9.52
N GLU A 75 3.89 -1.95 -8.28
CA GLU A 75 3.81 -1.00 -7.18
C GLU A 75 5.13 -0.26 -7.00
N TRP A 76 5.05 0.91 -6.35
CA TRP A 76 6.24 1.63 -5.93
C TRP A 76 7.05 0.78 -4.93
N ASN A 77 8.30 0.50 -5.27
CA ASN A 77 9.11 -0.55 -4.65
C ASN A 77 10.22 -0.03 -3.72
N SER A 78 10.27 1.28 -3.44
CA SER A 78 11.28 1.85 -2.53
C SER A 78 11.14 1.38 -1.09
N LEU A 79 9.92 1.00 -0.70
CA LEU A 79 9.61 0.46 0.61
C LEU A 79 8.76 -0.80 0.39
N PRO A 80 9.38 -1.98 0.41
CA PRO A 80 8.65 -3.24 0.30
C PRO A 80 7.65 -3.37 1.46
N ARG A 81 6.55 -4.07 1.23
CA ARG A 81 5.63 -4.44 2.28
C ARG A 81 6.27 -5.56 3.08
N ILE A 82 6.28 -5.44 4.39
CA ILE A 82 6.85 -6.44 5.29
C ILE A 82 5.76 -6.93 6.23
N LEU A 83 5.48 -8.22 6.16
CA LEU A 83 4.58 -8.91 7.08
C LEU A 83 5.41 -9.70 8.08
N HIS A 84 5.24 -9.42 9.37
CA HIS A 84 5.82 -10.22 10.42
C HIS A 84 4.88 -11.36 10.80
N VAL A 85 5.35 -12.58 10.69
CA VAL A 85 4.60 -13.80 10.98
C VAL A 85 5.15 -14.49 12.23
N ALA A 86 4.25 -14.95 13.10
CA ALA A 86 4.59 -15.73 14.27
C ALA A 86 4.66 -17.23 13.92
N ASP A 87 5.47 -17.96 14.65
CA ASP A 87 5.55 -19.42 14.53
C ASP A 87 4.29 -20.10 15.05
N ASN A 88 3.25 -20.07 14.24
CA ASN A 88 1.99 -20.76 14.53
C ASN A 88 1.37 -21.27 13.22
N PRO A 89 1.47 -22.58 12.94
CA PRO A 89 1.01 -23.16 11.67
C PRO A 89 -0.52 -23.05 11.44
N LYS A 90 -1.29 -22.81 12.49
CA LYS A 90 -2.76 -22.67 12.41
C LYS A 90 -3.21 -21.22 12.26
N LYS A 91 -2.29 -20.26 12.28
CA LYS A 91 -2.63 -18.84 12.22
C LYS A 91 -2.99 -18.43 10.80
N VAL A 92 -4.05 -17.65 10.69
CA VAL A 92 -4.51 -17.02 9.45
C VAL A 92 -4.23 -15.53 9.55
N TYR A 93 -3.54 -14.98 8.57
CA TYR A 93 -3.29 -13.55 8.44
C TYR A 93 -4.13 -13.01 7.29
N ARG A 94 -5.02 -12.07 7.59
CA ARG A 94 -5.77 -11.34 6.59
C ARG A 94 -5.08 -10.00 6.34
N ILE A 95 -4.74 -9.75 5.09
CA ILE A 95 -3.99 -8.60 4.62
C ILE A 95 -4.93 -7.77 3.76
N GLU A 96 -5.20 -6.54 4.18
CA GLU A 96 -6.05 -5.60 3.46
C GLU A 96 -5.16 -4.46 2.97
N ASP A 97 -4.92 -4.40 1.67
CA ASP A 97 -3.96 -3.49 1.06
C ASP A 97 -4.63 -2.57 0.04
N CYS A 98 -4.02 -1.39 -0.14
CA CYS A 98 -4.29 -0.47 -1.23
C CYS A 98 -3.06 -0.39 -2.14
N TRP A 99 -3.27 -0.14 -3.44
CA TRP A 99 -2.19 0.00 -4.40
C TRP A 99 -1.29 1.20 -4.09
N LYS A 100 0.03 0.99 -4.06
CA LYS A 100 1.02 2.05 -3.86
C LYS A 100 1.46 2.64 -5.21
N ASN A 101 0.95 3.81 -5.54
CA ASN A 101 1.29 4.51 -6.80
C ASN A 101 2.57 5.31 -6.72
N LEU A 102 2.85 5.92 -5.57
CA LEU A 102 3.91 6.89 -5.36
C LEU A 102 4.57 6.68 -4.00
N PRO A 103 5.84 7.06 -3.83
CA PRO A 103 6.47 7.10 -2.52
C PRO A 103 5.66 8.03 -1.60
N GLU A 104 5.50 7.62 -0.35
CA GLU A 104 4.74 8.40 0.65
C GLU A 104 5.16 9.86 0.71
N GLN A 105 6.44 10.14 0.55
CA GLN A 105 6.99 11.49 0.51
C GLN A 105 6.45 12.36 -0.63
N GLN A 106 6.03 11.77 -1.75
CA GLN A 106 5.50 12.55 -2.87
C GLN A 106 4.07 13.03 -2.66
N TYR A 107 3.32 12.44 -1.75
CA TYR A 107 1.99 12.96 -1.40
C TYR A 107 2.06 14.35 -0.77
N PHE A 108 3.16 14.67 -0.08
CA PHE A 108 3.38 16.01 0.49
C PHE A 108 3.68 17.09 -0.56
N TYR A 109 4.02 16.68 -1.78
CA TYR A 109 4.32 17.59 -2.89
C TYR A 109 3.20 17.62 -3.95
N THR A 110 2.06 17.00 -3.68
CA THR A 110 0.91 17.09 -4.58
C THR A 110 0.32 18.50 -4.55
N SER A 111 -0.22 18.96 -5.67
CA SER A 111 -0.86 20.27 -5.74
C SER A 111 -2.02 20.42 -4.75
N ALA A 112 -2.74 19.34 -4.45
CA ALA A 112 -3.77 19.34 -3.43
C ALA A 112 -3.21 19.69 -2.04
N PHE A 113 -2.04 19.18 -1.69
CA PHE A 113 -1.40 19.49 -0.41
C PHE A 113 -0.75 20.87 -0.44
N THR A 114 0.07 21.17 -1.46
CA THR A 114 0.83 22.42 -1.52
C THR A 114 -0.06 23.63 -1.81
N GLU A 115 -1.04 23.49 -2.68
CA GLU A 115 -1.89 24.61 -3.10
C GLU A 115 -3.14 24.77 -2.24
N SER A 116 -3.70 23.68 -1.73
CA SER A 116 -4.90 23.74 -0.91
C SER A 116 -4.56 23.94 0.59
N LEU A 117 -3.65 23.16 1.12
CA LEU A 117 -3.33 23.20 2.56
C LEU A 117 -2.25 24.23 2.90
N LEU A 118 -1.14 24.25 2.15
CA LEU A 118 -0.03 25.14 2.48
C LEU A 118 -0.23 26.56 1.95
N ALA A 119 -0.76 26.76 0.75
CA ALA A 119 -0.95 28.08 0.17
C ALA A 119 -2.00 28.91 0.90
N HIS A 120 -3.06 28.28 1.42
CA HIS A 120 -4.01 28.97 2.29
C HIS A 120 -3.42 29.46 3.59
N ARG A 121 -2.41 28.78 4.11
CA ARG A 121 -1.72 29.15 5.33
C ARG A 121 -0.77 30.33 5.17
N GLU A 122 -0.10 30.43 4.04
CA GLU A 122 0.81 31.55 3.79
C GLU A 122 0.08 32.87 3.60
N ARG A 123 -1.18 32.81 3.14
CA ARG A 123 -2.02 34.01 2.87
C ARG A 123 -2.81 34.50 4.08
N SER A 124 -3.11 33.67 5.03
CA SER A 124 -3.65 34.10 6.30
C SER A 124 -2.49 34.60 7.16
N ALA A 125 -2.44 35.92 7.44
CA ALA A 125 -1.52 36.43 8.42
C ALA A 125 -1.66 35.59 9.69
N ALA A 126 -0.66 34.73 9.93
CA ALA A 126 -0.72 33.80 11.05
C ALA A 126 -0.99 34.59 12.32
N PRO A 127 -2.03 34.29 13.08
CA PRO A 127 -2.30 34.98 14.32
C PRO A 127 -1.06 34.87 15.19
N LYS A 128 -0.63 35.95 15.79
CA LYS A 128 0.59 36.03 16.64
C LYS A 128 0.61 34.97 17.75
N SER A 129 -0.50 34.30 17.98
CA SER A 129 -0.68 33.22 18.98
C SER A 129 -0.61 31.80 18.39
N TYR A 130 -0.11 31.63 17.19
CA TYR A 130 -0.05 30.32 16.53
C TYR A 130 0.85 29.35 17.31
N LYS A 131 0.28 28.31 17.87
CA LYS A 131 1.03 27.30 18.61
C LYS A 131 1.65 26.28 17.65
N LYS A 132 2.93 25.99 17.81
CA LYS A 132 3.67 24.97 17.00
C LYS A 132 2.97 23.61 16.92
N GLY A 133 2.16 23.25 17.89
CA GLY A 133 1.39 22.01 17.89
C GLY A 133 0.32 21.90 16.81
N LEU A 134 -0.15 23.01 16.26
CA LEU A 134 -1.11 23.01 15.14
C LEU A 134 -0.44 22.65 13.80
N LEU A 135 0.83 23.00 13.63
CA LEU A 135 1.62 22.62 12.45
C LEU A 135 1.77 21.10 12.31
N ILE A 136 1.92 20.40 13.45
CA ILE A 136 2.03 18.94 13.46
C ILE A 136 0.72 18.29 13.01
N LYS A 137 -0.42 18.85 13.39
CA LYS A 137 -1.74 18.35 12.95
C LYS A 137 -1.99 18.54 11.46
N ALA A 138 -1.40 19.56 10.85
CA ALA A 138 -1.53 19.81 9.42
C ALA A 138 -0.84 18.74 8.54
N TYR A 139 0.08 17.99 9.10
CA TYR A 139 0.80 16.91 8.42
C TYR A 139 0.16 15.53 8.62
N ALA A 140 -0.87 15.43 9.43
CA ALA A 140 -1.56 14.17 9.61
C ALA A 140 -2.46 13.88 8.39
N PRO A 141 -2.33 12.74 7.73
CA PRO A 141 -2.99 12.47 6.45
C PRO A 141 -4.52 12.34 6.52
N CYS A 142 -5.10 12.35 7.71
CA CYS A 142 -6.53 12.17 7.94
C CYS A 142 -7.19 13.37 8.64
N ILE A 143 -6.59 14.56 8.61
CA ILE A 143 -7.16 15.74 9.27
C ILE A 143 -7.94 16.57 8.27
N ASP A 144 -9.22 16.81 8.56
CA ASP A 144 -10.03 17.77 7.86
C ASP A 144 -9.36 19.13 7.82
N SER A 145 -9.49 19.83 6.68
CA SER A 145 -8.98 21.17 6.50
C SER A 145 -9.44 22.14 7.58
N ASP A 146 -10.62 21.94 8.13
CA ASP A 146 -11.19 22.74 9.20
C ASP A 146 -10.45 22.60 10.54
N HIS A 147 -9.83 21.44 10.79
CA HIS A 147 -8.99 21.24 11.98
C HIS A 147 -7.59 21.83 11.86
N CYS A 148 -7.15 22.08 10.63
CA CYS A 148 -5.85 22.71 10.38
C CYS A 148 -5.90 24.25 10.55
N LEU A 149 -7.09 24.83 10.53
CA LEU A 149 -7.31 26.28 10.53
C LEU A 149 -7.87 26.81 11.85
N ALA A 150 -8.16 25.95 12.81
CA ALA A 150 -8.69 26.32 14.13
C ALA A 150 -7.62 26.70 15.14
#